data_a929fe5dd6fe214edf37ef555ded57f6
#
_entry.id   a929fe5dd6fe214edf37ef555ded57f6
#
_cell.length_a   1.000
_cell.length_b   1.000
_cell.length_c   1.000
_cell.angle_alpha   90.00
_cell.angle_beta   90.00
_cell.angle_gamma   90.00
#
_symmetry.space_group_name_H-M   'P 1'
#
loop_
_entity.id
_entity.type
_entity.pdbx_description
1 polymer ?
#
loop_
_entity_poly.entity_id
_entity_poly.type
_entity_poly.pdbx_seq_one_letter_code
_entity_poly.pdbx_strand_id
1 'polypeptide(L)'
;MTIAPVLHHVGIVVPDTDEMMIMMAALGLEEDYRGYVPQFYSLCVFTKGNGASPVEFVIPDGGPLLKFNKGMGGMHHLAYLVDSLDAKAAALSAEGMKMLEPEHVQGAGRFLCNFVSPVYTRGLTIEYIQLQD
;
A
#
# COMPACT_ATOMS: atom_id res chain seq x y z
N MET A 1 -25.24 -0.87 -12.42
CA MET A 1 -24.26 0.23 -12.47
C MET A 1 -23.01 -0.16 -11.72
N THR A 2 -21.84 0.06 -12.30
CA THR A 2 -20.58 -0.20 -11.64
C THR A 2 -20.13 1.04 -10.87
N ILE A 3 -19.87 0.88 -9.58
CA ILE A 3 -19.35 1.96 -8.75
C ILE A 3 -17.83 1.98 -8.91
N ALA A 4 -17.25 3.15 -9.16
CA ALA A 4 -15.81 3.29 -9.25
C ALA A 4 -15.15 2.88 -7.94
N PRO A 5 -13.99 2.21 -7.97
CA PRO A 5 -13.28 1.85 -6.75
C PRO A 5 -12.86 3.09 -5.97
N VAL A 6 -12.86 2.97 -4.64
CA VAL A 6 -12.46 4.05 -3.75
C VAL A 6 -10.97 3.96 -3.49
N LEU A 7 -10.24 5.01 -3.83
CA LEU A 7 -8.82 5.11 -3.49
C LEU A 7 -8.70 5.34 -1.98
N HIS A 8 -8.05 4.40 -1.30
CA HIS A 8 -7.87 4.49 0.15
C HIS A 8 -6.61 5.26 0.51
N HIS A 9 -5.48 4.95 -0.15
CA HIS A 9 -4.23 5.65 0.12
C HIS A 9 -3.25 5.51 -1.05
N VAL A 10 -2.20 6.34 -0.99
CA VAL A 10 -1.04 6.28 -1.88
C VAL A 10 0.15 5.89 -1.02
N GLY A 11 0.90 4.87 -1.45
CA GLY A 11 2.07 4.39 -0.73
C GLY A 11 3.36 4.96 -1.29
N ILE A 12 4.21 5.46 -0.40
CA ILE A 12 5.51 6.02 -0.74
C ILE A 12 6.58 5.31 0.08
N VAL A 13 7.55 4.73 -0.60
CA VAL A 13 8.71 4.12 0.07
C VAL A 13 9.74 5.21 0.35
N VAL A 14 10.21 5.26 1.58
CA VAL A 14 11.31 6.15 1.98
C VAL A 14 12.39 5.32 2.70
N PRO A 15 13.66 5.72 2.62
CA PRO A 15 14.75 4.90 3.17
C PRO A 15 14.79 4.85 4.69
N ASP A 16 14.31 5.90 5.36
CA ASP A 16 14.35 5.96 6.83
C ASP A 16 13.33 6.96 7.38
N THR A 17 13.21 7.00 8.69
CA THR A 17 12.24 7.88 9.36
C THR A 17 12.61 9.36 9.25
N ASP A 18 13.90 9.68 9.13
CA ASP A 18 14.32 11.07 8.97
C ASP A 18 13.83 11.63 7.62
N GLU A 19 13.97 10.86 6.54
CA GLU A 19 13.44 11.25 5.23
C GLU A 19 11.92 11.36 5.26
N MET A 20 11.24 10.46 5.97
CA MET A 20 9.79 10.56 6.16
C MET A 20 9.42 11.89 6.83
N MET A 21 10.12 12.25 7.92
CA MET A 21 9.82 13.47 8.67
C MET A 21 10.02 14.72 7.80
N ILE A 22 11.06 14.73 6.96
CA ILE A 22 11.30 15.81 6.03
C ILE A 22 10.13 15.95 5.04
N MET A 23 9.68 14.86 4.46
CA MET A 23 8.55 14.87 3.53
C MET A 23 7.24 15.28 4.22
N MET A 24 6.99 14.76 5.41
CA MET A 24 5.79 15.14 6.16
C MET A 24 5.75 16.64 6.43
N ALA A 25 6.88 17.22 6.83
CA ALA A 25 6.97 18.65 7.08
C ALA A 25 6.73 19.44 5.79
N ALA A 26 7.39 19.04 4.71
CA ALA A 26 7.27 19.75 3.43
C ALA A 26 5.86 19.70 2.85
N LEU A 27 5.14 18.60 3.06
CA LEU A 27 3.80 18.39 2.52
C LEU A 27 2.69 18.78 3.49
N GLY A 28 3.02 19.17 4.72
CA GLY A 28 2.03 19.52 5.74
C GLY A 28 1.21 18.34 6.24
N LEU A 29 1.82 17.16 6.31
CA LEU A 29 1.13 15.95 6.73
C LEU A 29 1.31 15.69 8.22
N GLU A 30 0.32 15.06 8.84
CA GLU A 30 0.36 14.61 10.23
C GLU A 30 0.18 13.11 10.29
N GLU A 31 0.91 12.47 11.20
CA GLU A 31 0.76 11.04 11.43
C GLU A 31 -0.60 10.73 12.05
N ASP A 32 -1.25 9.68 11.52
CA ASP A 32 -2.48 9.12 12.10
C ASP A 32 -2.13 7.90 12.96
N TYR A 33 -1.51 6.88 12.37
CA TYR A 33 -1.08 5.69 13.10
C TYR A 33 0.05 5.00 12.33
N ARG A 34 0.73 4.07 13.02
CA ARG A 34 1.80 3.28 12.42
C ARG A 34 1.73 1.84 12.88
N GLY A 35 2.33 0.95 12.11
CA GLY A 35 2.46 -0.45 12.44
C GLY A 35 3.53 -1.11 11.59
N TYR A 36 4.13 -2.16 12.12
CA TYR A 36 5.14 -2.94 11.40
C TYR A 36 4.47 -4.12 10.70
N VAL A 37 4.79 -4.33 9.43
CA VAL A 37 4.27 -5.45 8.64
C VAL A 37 5.43 -6.41 8.35
N PRO A 38 5.52 -7.52 9.10
CA PRO A 38 6.68 -8.43 8.98
C PRO A 38 6.84 -9.03 7.58
N GLN A 39 5.75 -9.31 6.89
CA GLN A 39 5.77 -9.91 5.56
C GLN A 39 6.49 -9.02 4.55
N PHE A 40 6.51 -7.71 4.78
CA PHE A 40 7.15 -6.74 3.89
C PHE A 40 8.39 -6.10 4.52
N TYR A 41 8.79 -6.57 5.71
CA TYR A 41 9.94 -6.02 6.45
C TYR A 41 9.86 -4.50 6.58
N SER A 42 8.67 -3.97 6.82
CA SER A 42 8.47 -2.52 6.74
C SER A 42 7.69 -1.96 7.91
N LEU A 43 8.15 -0.80 8.41
CA LEU A 43 7.33 0.06 9.23
C LEU A 43 6.45 0.87 8.29
N CYS A 44 5.14 0.86 8.53
CA CYS A 44 4.19 1.60 7.72
C CYS A 44 3.56 2.70 8.57
N VAL A 45 3.64 3.93 8.09
CA VAL A 45 3.15 5.11 8.80
C VAL A 45 2.08 5.79 7.96
N PHE A 46 0.85 5.79 8.46
CA PHE A 46 -0.27 6.42 7.79
C PHE A 46 -0.45 7.84 8.27
N THR A 47 -0.74 8.74 7.34
CA THR A 47 -1.05 10.13 7.64
C THR A 47 -2.57 10.33 7.70
N LYS A 48 -3.01 11.44 8.30
CA LYS A 48 -4.41 11.82 8.36
C LYS A 48 -4.90 12.24 6.99
N GLY A 49 -6.08 11.72 6.60
CA GLY A 49 -6.64 12.00 5.28
C GLY A 49 -7.31 13.37 5.16
N ASN A 50 -7.88 13.90 6.24
CA ASN A 50 -8.54 15.21 6.27
C ASN A 50 -9.54 15.40 5.12
N GLY A 51 -10.36 14.37 4.84
CA GLY A 51 -11.34 14.38 3.76
C GLY A 51 -10.83 13.93 2.41
N ALA A 52 -9.53 13.62 2.31
CA ALA A 52 -8.91 13.07 1.11
C ALA A 52 -8.20 11.77 1.46
N SER A 53 -7.75 11.05 0.44
CA SER A 53 -7.01 9.80 0.65
C SER A 53 -5.68 10.07 1.34
N PRO A 54 -5.34 9.36 2.42
CA PRO A 54 -4.07 9.57 3.10
C PRO A 54 -2.88 9.06 2.30
N VAL A 55 -1.70 9.46 2.74
CA VAL A 55 -0.42 8.90 2.27
C VAL A 55 0.03 7.88 3.32
N GLU A 56 0.56 6.77 2.84
CA GLU A 56 1.26 5.79 3.67
C GLU A 56 2.75 5.88 3.35
N PHE A 57 3.57 6.09 4.36
CA PHE A 57 5.02 5.95 4.21
C PHE A 57 5.41 4.52 4.56
N VAL A 58 6.20 3.90 3.69
CA VAL A 58 6.70 2.53 3.86
C VAL A 58 8.20 2.61 4.06
N ILE A 59 8.67 2.17 5.22
CA ILE A 59 10.08 2.27 5.62
C ILE A 59 10.62 0.85 5.78
N PRO A 60 11.27 0.29 4.74
CA PRO A 60 11.77 -1.08 4.82
C PRO A 60 13.06 -1.17 5.61
N ASP A 61 13.21 -2.25 6.38
CA ASP A 61 14.45 -2.60 7.07
C ASP A 61 15.06 -3.91 6.55
N GLY A 62 14.48 -4.46 5.49
CA GLY A 62 14.91 -5.70 4.87
C GLY A 62 14.09 -5.97 3.62
N GLY A 63 14.37 -7.11 2.97
CA GLY A 63 13.60 -7.58 1.83
C GLY A 63 13.76 -6.74 0.56
N PRO A 64 12.92 -7.02 -0.46
CA PRO A 64 13.09 -6.42 -1.77
C PRO A 64 12.81 -4.91 -1.83
N LEU A 65 12.00 -4.37 -0.92
CA LEU A 65 11.69 -2.94 -0.92
C LEU A 65 12.89 -2.06 -0.62
N LEU A 66 13.93 -2.59 0.03
CA LEU A 66 15.19 -1.84 0.23
C LEU A 66 15.82 -1.37 -1.07
N LYS A 67 15.58 -2.09 -2.16
CA LYS A 67 16.14 -1.79 -3.48
C LYS A 67 15.15 -1.07 -4.39
N PHE A 68 13.95 -0.77 -3.89
CA PHE A 68 12.94 -0.11 -4.71
C PHE A 68 13.50 1.22 -5.23
N ASN A 69 13.37 1.43 -6.54
CA ASN A 69 13.89 2.60 -7.23
C ASN A 69 15.38 2.83 -6.91
N LYS A 70 16.18 1.76 -6.95
CA LYS A 70 17.63 1.78 -6.68
C LYS A 70 17.95 2.28 -5.25
N GLY A 71 17.04 2.02 -4.31
CA GLY A 71 17.20 2.44 -2.91
C GLY A 71 16.79 3.87 -2.62
N MET A 72 16.36 4.62 -3.64
CA MET A 72 15.93 6.01 -3.46
C MET A 72 14.51 6.14 -2.93
N GLY A 73 13.69 5.09 -3.14
CA GLY A 73 12.28 5.14 -2.78
C GLY A 73 11.47 5.96 -3.77
N GLY A 74 10.30 6.41 -3.33
CA GLY A 74 9.35 7.16 -4.14
C GLY A 74 7.99 6.49 -4.15
N MET A 75 7.09 6.96 -5.03
CA MET A 75 5.75 6.42 -5.13
C MET A 75 5.83 4.93 -5.48
N HIS A 76 5.17 4.11 -4.67
CA HIS A 76 5.23 2.66 -4.79
C HIS A 76 3.91 2.04 -5.22
N HIS A 77 2.80 2.45 -4.62
CA HIS A 77 1.52 1.82 -4.92
C HIS A 77 0.34 2.76 -4.73
N LEU A 78 -0.75 2.39 -5.39
CA LEU A 78 -2.09 2.92 -5.12
C LEU A 78 -2.89 1.81 -4.45
N ALA A 79 -3.64 2.15 -3.42
CA ALA A 79 -4.46 1.18 -2.69
C ALA A 79 -5.94 1.50 -2.82
N TYR A 80 -6.71 0.52 -3.21
CA TYR A 80 -8.17 0.64 -3.41
C TYR A 80 -8.92 -0.24 -2.43
N LEU A 81 -10.03 0.27 -1.92
CA LEU A 81 -10.93 -0.50 -1.07
C LEU A 81 -11.73 -1.51 -1.89
N VAL A 82 -11.88 -2.71 -1.36
CA VAL A 82 -12.79 -3.73 -1.87
C VAL A 82 -13.60 -4.31 -0.72
N ASP A 83 -14.79 -4.81 -1.03
CA ASP A 83 -15.62 -5.48 -0.02
C ASP A 83 -15.05 -6.85 0.34
N SER A 84 -14.47 -7.56 -0.63
CA SER A 84 -13.94 -8.90 -0.47
C SER A 84 -12.70 -9.08 -1.33
N LEU A 85 -11.57 -9.35 -0.67
CA LEU A 85 -10.32 -9.69 -1.38
C LEU A 85 -10.45 -11.01 -2.13
N ASP A 86 -11.17 -11.97 -1.59
CA ASP A 86 -11.37 -13.26 -2.28
C ASP A 86 -12.16 -13.07 -3.57
N ALA A 87 -13.22 -12.26 -3.52
CA ALA A 87 -14.01 -11.96 -4.72
C ALA A 87 -13.17 -11.20 -5.75
N LYS A 88 -12.33 -10.27 -5.29
CA LYS A 88 -11.45 -9.52 -6.19
C LYS A 88 -10.40 -10.41 -6.82
N ALA A 89 -9.82 -11.33 -6.05
CA ALA A 89 -8.85 -12.31 -6.56
C ALA A 89 -9.49 -13.18 -7.65
N ALA A 90 -10.73 -13.63 -7.44
CA ALA A 90 -11.46 -14.43 -8.41
C ALA A 90 -11.73 -13.63 -9.70
N ALA A 91 -12.13 -12.37 -9.57
CA ALA A 91 -12.36 -11.50 -10.72
C ALA A 91 -11.08 -11.26 -11.53
N LEU A 92 -9.96 -11.02 -10.85
CA LEU A 92 -8.66 -10.85 -11.50
C LEU A 92 -8.22 -12.14 -12.21
N SER A 93 -8.42 -13.27 -11.56
CA SER A 93 -8.09 -14.58 -12.15
C SER A 93 -8.86 -14.83 -13.43
N ALA A 94 -10.12 -14.41 -13.49
CA ALA A 94 -10.94 -14.52 -14.70
C ALA A 94 -10.37 -13.67 -15.85
N GLU A 95 -9.64 -12.60 -15.53
CA GLU A 95 -8.96 -11.73 -16.51
C GLU A 95 -7.50 -12.16 -16.76
N GLY A 96 -7.07 -13.30 -16.22
CA GLY A 96 -5.72 -13.81 -16.40
C GLY A 96 -4.68 -13.16 -15.50
N MET A 97 -5.08 -12.46 -14.47
CA MET A 97 -4.18 -11.80 -13.52
C MET A 97 -4.19 -12.51 -12.19
N LYS A 98 -3.07 -12.45 -11.48
CA LYS A 98 -2.95 -13.06 -10.15
C LYS A 98 -2.55 -12.02 -9.13
N MET A 99 -3.03 -12.24 -7.90
CA MET A 99 -2.49 -11.51 -6.75
C MET A 99 -1.07 -11.99 -6.45
N LEU A 100 -0.22 -11.09 -5.95
CA LEU A 100 1.18 -11.40 -5.64
C LEU A 100 1.31 -12.38 -4.49
N GLU A 101 0.49 -12.22 -3.46
CA GLU A 101 0.60 -13.06 -2.27
C GLU A 101 -0.35 -14.25 -2.37
N PRO A 102 0.10 -15.47 -2.04
CA PRO A 102 -0.79 -16.64 -2.06
C PRO A 102 -1.90 -16.53 -1.04
N GLU A 103 -1.64 -15.84 0.08
CA GLU A 103 -2.64 -15.56 1.11
C GLU A 103 -2.68 -14.06 1.34
N HIS A 104 -3.86 -13.54 1.72
CA HIS A 104 -3.99 -12.13 2.04
C HIS A 104 -3.17 -11.80 3.29
N VAL A 105 -2.63 -10.58 3.35
CA VAL A 105 -1.67 -10.15 4.36
C VAL A 105 -2.34 -9.18 5.33
N GLN A 106 -2.06 -9.34 6.63
CA GLN A 106 -2.49 -8.36 7.63
C GLN A 106 -1.70 -7.08 7.43
N GLY A 107 -2.39 -5.96 7.20
CA GLY A 107 -1.76 -4.65 7.07
C GLY A 107 -1.36 -4.05 8.40
N ALA A 108 -0.85 -2.82 8.33
CA ALA A 108 -0.39 -2.09 9.52
C ALA A 108 -1.55 -1.68 10.43
N GLY A 109 -2.75 -1.55 9.88
CA GLY A 109 -3.97 -1.25 10.62
C GLY A 109 -4.95 -2.41 10.57
N ARG A 110 -6.23 -2.10 10.80
CA ARG A 110 -7.28 -3.13 10.82
C ARG A 110 -7.79 -3.41 9.42
N PHE A 111 -6.92 -3.97 8.59
CA PHE A 111 -7.27 -4.36 7.23
C PHE A 111 -6.39 -5.52 6.75
N LEU A 112 -6.96 -6.30 5.83
CA LEU A 112 -6.20 -7.26 5.03
C LEU A 112 -5.87 -6.63 3.70
N CYS A 113 -4.78 -7.04 3.09
CA CYS A 113 -4.37 -6.53 1.78
C CYS A 113 -3.76 -7.62 0.91
N ASN A 114 -3.75 -7.34 -0.39
CA ASN A 114 -3.00 -8.10 -1.38
C ASN A 114 -2.72 -7.18 -2.57
N PHE A 115 -1.87 -7.62 -3.48
CA PHE A 115 -1.35 -6.77 -4.55
C PHE A 115 -1.49 -7.43 -5.90
N VAL A 116 -1.63 -6.60 -6.93
CA VAL A 116 -1.50 -7.03 -8.33
C VAL A 116 -0.09 -6.72 -8.80
N SER A 117 0.53 -7.67 -9.50
CA SER A 117 1.88 -7.49 -10.02
C SER A 117 1.98 -6.28 -10.94
N PRO A 118 3.06 -5.46 -10.81
CA PRO A 118 3.30 -4.36 -11.73
C PRO A 118 3.42 -4.77 -13.20
N VAL A 119 3.64 -6.05 -13.46
CA VAL A 119 3.70 -6.57 -14.83
C VAL A 119 2.37 -6.39 -15.57
N TYR A 120 1.25 -6.39 -14.85
CA TYR A 120 -0.08 -6.19 -15.42
C TYR A 120 -0.49 -4.72 -15.48
N THR A 121 0.23 -3.84 -14.80
CA THR A 121 -0.19 -2.45 -14.56
C THR A 121 0.88 -1.44 -14.94
N ARG A 122 1.76 -1.81 -15.85
CA ARG A 122 2.79 -0.94 -16.42
C ARG A 122 3.75 -0.36 -15.39
N GLY A 123 4.15 -1.18 -14.41
CA GLY A 123 5.15 -0.80 -13.42
C GLY A 123 4.60 -0.21 -12.14
N LEU A 124 3.29 0.01 -12.06
CA LEU A 124 2.66 0.49 -10.83
C LEU A 124 2.09 -0.69 -10.04
N THR A 125 2.46 -0.79 -8.77
CA THR A 125 1.86 -1.77 -7.89
C THR A 125 0.48 -1.29 -7.47
N ILE A 126 -0.53 -2.13 -7.64
CA ILE A 126 -1.89 -1.87 -7.16
C ILE A 126 -2.14 -2.75 -5.95
N GLU A 127 -2.52 -2.12 -4.85
CA GLU A 127 -2.91 -2.81 -3.63
C GLU A 127 -4.43 -2.80 -3.51
N TYR A 128 -5.01 -3.90 -3.04
CA TYR A 128 -6.42 -3.94 -2.66
C TYR A 128 -6.50 -4.19 -1.17
N ILE A 129 -7.38 -3.47 -0.49
CA ILE A 129 -7.58 -3.61 0.94
C ILE A 129 -9.03 -3.90 1.28
N GLN A 130 -9.20 -4.78 2.27
CA GLN A 130 -10.47 -5.15 2.85
C GLN A 130 -10.44 -4.77 4.33
N LEU A 131 -11.30 -3.86 4.73
CA LEU A 131 -11.37 -3.42 6.13
C LEU A 131 -11.85 -4.57 7.02
N GLN A 132 -11.30 -4.63 8.23
CA GLN A 132 -11.68 -5.58 9.27
C GLN A 132 -12.53 -4.87 10.33
N ASP A 133 -13.50 -5.59 10.83
CA ASP A 133 -14.36 -5.09 11.91
C ASP A 133 -13.63 -5.06 13.26
#